data_390a66e5423cc357b182770eeb127c47
#
_entry.id   390a66e5423cc357b182770eeb127c47
#
_cell.length_a   1.000
_cell.length_b   1.000
_cell.length_c   1.000
_cell.angle_alpha   90.00
_cell.angle_beta   90.00
_cell.angle_gamma   90.00
#
_symmetry.space_group_name_H-M   'P 1'
#
loop_
_entity.id
_entity.type
_entity.pdbx_description
1 polymer ?
#
loop_
_entity_poly.entity_id
_entity_poly.type
_entity_poly.pdbx_seq_one_letter_code
_entity_poly.pdbx_strand_id
1 'polypeptide(L)' 'MDRKAFDQEMMKSRAMIEQGKDPDYWEGYLRGLKRRFFGESFGTAEEHSRWMTLVDNPDPKKAQQGRGYRDGIQLWFAKP' A
#
# COMPACT_ATOMS: atom_id res chain seq x y z
N MET A 1 -1.99 14.56 -2.91
CA MET A 1 -1.59 13.76 -4.11
C MET A 1 -2.58 14.05 -5.21
N ASP A 2 -2.11 14.40 -6.37
CA ASP A 2 -3.01 14.59 -7.49
C ASP A 2 -3.27 13.26 -8.19
N ARG A 3 -4.29 13.24 -9.06
CA ARG A 3 -4.70 12.02 -9.74
C ARG A 3 -3.61 11.44 -10.63
N LYS A 4 -2.85 12.31 -11.28
CA LYS A 4 -1.79 11.87 -12.17
C LYS A 4 -0.69 11.14 -11.42
N ALA A 5 -0.26 11.68 -10.29
CA ALA A 5 0.76 11.05 -9.45
C ALA A 5 0.24 9.72 -8.90
N PHE A 6 -1.02 9.68 -8.48
CA PHE A 6 -1.65 8.46 -8.00
C PHE A 6 -1.65 7.38 -9.09
N ASP A 7 -2.09 7.73 -10.29
CA ASP A 7 -2.14 6.77 -11.40
C ASP A 7 -0.76 6.24 -11.75
N GLN A 8 0.27 7.08 -11.73
CA GLN A 8 1.65 6.66 -12.02
C GLN A 8 2.15 5.66 -10.98
N GLU A 9 1.89 5.92 -9.71
CA GLU A 9 2.30 5.01 -8.63
C GLU A 9 1.53 3.68 -8.71
N MET A 10 0.26 3.72 -9.07
CA MET A 10 -0.54 2.52 -9.27
C MET A 10 0.01 1.66 -10.41
N MET A 11 0.35 2.28 -11.52
CA MET A 11 0.92 1.58 -12.68
C MET A 11 2.26 0.95 -12.35
N LYS A 12 3.12 1.67 -11.65
CA LYS A 12 4.42 1.17 -11.21
C LYS A 12 4.26 -0.07 -10.32
N SER A 13 3.36 0.00 -9.36
CA SER A 13 3.14 -1.09 -8.41
C SER A 13 2.59 -2.33 -9.12
N ARG A 14 1.65 -2.15 -10.05
CA ARG A 14 1.11 -3.26 -10.84
C ARG A 14 2.17 -3.91 -11.69
N ALA A 15 3.06 -3.12 -12.28
CA ALA A 15 4.15 -3.66 -13.09
C ALA A 15 5.07 -4.52 -12.25
N MET A 16 5.37 -4.11 -11.01
CA MET A 16 6.21 -4.91 -10.12
C MET A 16 5.55 -6.23 -9.75
N ILE A 17 4.24 -6.24 -9.52
CA ILE A 17 3.48 -7.46 -9.25
C ILE A 17 3.54 -8.40 -10.44
N GLU A 18 3.32 -7.88 -11.65
CA GLU A 18 3.34 -8.68 -12.87
C GLU A 18 4.70 -9.29 -13.15
N GLN A 19 5.77 -8.60 -12.76
CA GLN A 19 7.14 -9.10 -12.90
C GLN A 19 7.51 -10.10 -11.82
N GLY A 20 6.64 -10.33 -10.85
CA GLY A 20 6.91 -11.24 -9.74
C GLY A 20 7.93 -10.71 -8.75
N LYS A 21 8.17 -9.41 -8.72
CA LYS A 21 9.10 -8.79 -7.79
C LYS A 21 8.35 -8.35 -6.54
N ASP A 22 8.55 -9.09 -5.46
CA ASP A 22 7.93 -8.80 -4.15
C ASP A 22 6.42 -8.53 -4.26
N PRO A 23 5.64 -9.48 -4.85
CA PRO A 23 4.23 -9.20 -5.12
C PRO A 23 3.43 -8.88 -3.86
N ASP A 24 3.74 -9.53 -2.75
CA ASP A 24 3.02 -9.26 -1.49
C ASP A 24 3.24 -7.82 -1.02
N TYR A 25 4.49 -7.36 -1.10
CA TYR A 25 4.81 -5.98 -0.73
C TYR A 25 4.03 -4.99 -1.60
N TRP A 26 4.06 -5.19 -2.92
CA TRP A 26 3.45 -4.25 -3.85
C TRP A 26 1.91 -4.30 -3.81
N GLU A 27 1.33 -5.45 -3.48
CA GLU A 27 -0.12 -5.53 -3.26
C GLU A 27 -0.51 -4.69 -2.05
N GLY A 28 0.25 -4.78 -0.97
CA GLY A 28 0.04 -3.93 0.19
C GLY A 28 0.20 -2.46 -0.16
N TYR A 29 1.25 -2.14 -0.92
CA TYR A 29 1.52 -0.78 -1.35
C TYR A 29 0.36 -0.18 -2.17
N LEU A 30 -0.20 -0.96 -3.11
CA LEU A 30 -1.37 -0.54 -3.88
C LEU A 30 -2.54 -0.20 -2.97
N ARG A 31 -2.78 -1.05 -1.98
CA ARG A 31 -3.88 -0.83 -1.06
C ARG A 31 -3.65 0.41 -0.20
N GLY A 32 -2.41 0.61 0.24
CA GLY A 32 -2.03 1.81 0.98
C GLY A 32 -2.23 3.08 0.17
N LEU A 33 -1.83 3.05 -1.10
CA LEU A 33 -2.03 4.18 -2.01
C LEU A 33 -3.51 4.52 -2.16
N LYS A 34 -4.35 3.51 -2.34
CA LYS A 34 -5.78 3.71 -2.49
C LYS A 34 -6.38 4.31 -1.21
N ARG A 35 -5.98 3.78 -0.07
CA ARG A 35 -6.46 4.31 1.22
C ARG A 35 -6.01 5.77 1.38
N ARG A 36 -4.79 6.08 1.00
CA ARG A 36 -4.26 7.44 1.09
C ARG A 36 -5.00 8.40 0.16
N PHE A 37 -5.24 7.98 -1.06
CA PHE A 37 -5.87 8.83 -2.06
C PHE A 37 -7.37 9.03 -1.82
N PHE A 38 -8.07 7.94 -1.55
CA PHE A 38 -9.52 7.95 -1.38
C PHE A 38 -9.98 8.15 0.07
N GLY A 39 -9.06 8.01 1.02
CA GLY A 39 -9.40 8.16 2.43
C GLY A 39 -10.39 7.10 2.90
N GLU A 40 -11.30 7.50 3.77
CA GLU A 40 -12.26 6.57 4.37
C GLU A 40 -13.23 5.94 3.37
N SER A 41 -13.37 6.52 2.19
CA SER A 41 -14.22 5.93 1.16
C SER A 41 -13.67 4.63 0.59
N PHE A 42 -12.39 4.35 0.79
CA PHE A 42 -11.79 3.10 0.31
C PHE A 42 -11.82 1.98 1.35
N GLY A 43 -11.85 2.29 2.62
CA GLY A 43 -11.88 1.26 3.65
C GLY A 43 -12.22 1.85 5.00
N THR A 44 -12.62 0.98 5.93
CA THR A 44 -12.99 1.42 7.27
C THR A 44 -11.75 1.70 8.11
N ALA A 45 -11.94 2.42 9.22
CA ALA A 45 -10.87 2.65 10.19
C ALA A 45 -10.34 1.32 10.76
N GLU A 46 -11.23 0.35 10.93
CA GLU A 46 -10.85 -0.97 11.43
C GLU A 46 -9.95 -1.71 10.44
N GLU A 47 -10.29 -1.67 9.16
CA GLU A 47 -9.46 -2.27 8.12
C GLU A 47 -8.10 -1.61 8.06
N HIS A 48 -8.08 -0.29 8.13
CA HIS A 48 -6.83 0.46 8.14
C HIS A 48 -5.93 0.03 9.30
N SER A 49 -6.49 -0.05 10.51
CA SER A 49 -5.74 -0.49 11.68
C SER A 49 -5.22 -1.91 11.51
N ARG A 50 -6.03 -2.80 10.97
CA ARG A 50 -5.64 -4.19 10.73
C ARG A 50 -4.46 -4.26 9.78
N TRP A 51 -4.50 -3.52 8.68
CA TRP A 51 -3.39 -3.49 7.72
C TRP A 51 -2.12 -2.90 8.33
N MET A 52 -2.26 -1.86 9.15
CA MET A 52 -1.09 -1.24 9.79
C MET A 52 -0.40 -2.20 10.77
N THR A 53 -1.16 -3.11 11.40
CA THR A 53 -0.59 -4.09 12.33
C THR A 53 -0.03 -5.33 11.64
N LEU A 54 -0.25 -5.51 10.34
CA LEU A 54 0.26 -6.67 9.61
C LEU A 54 1.79 -6.75 9.61
N VAL A 55 2.48 -5.63 9.78
CA VAL A 55 3.96 -5.64 9.84
C VAL A 55 4.49 -6.52 10.96
N ASP A 56 3.70 -6.70 12.01
CA ASP A 56 4.07 -7.52 13.17
C ASP A 56 3.60 -8.96 13.07
N ASN A 57 2.97 -9.33 11.95
CA ASN A 57 2.46 -10.69 11.76
C ASN A 57 3.62 -11.66 11.59
N PRO A 58 3.58 -12.85 12.24
CA PRO A 58 4.64 -13.84 12.08
C PRO A 58 4.69 -14.47 10.68
N ASP A 59 3.61 -14.41 9.92
CA ASP A 59 3.60 -14.88 8.53
C ASP A 59 4.36 -13.87 7.65
N PRO A 60 5.47 -14.29 6.99
CA PRO A 60 6.26 -13.37 6.16
C PRO A 60 5.48 -12.69 5.06
N LYS A 61 4.53 -13.39 4.45
CA LYS A 61 3.70 -12.81 3.39
C LYS A 61 2.85 -11.66 3.92
N LYS A 62 2.20 -11.89 5.05
CA LYS A 62 1.36 -10.88 5.69
C LYS A 62 2.19 -9.70 6.17
N ALA A 63 3.37 -9.97 6.72
CA ALA A 63 4.27 -8.91 7.15
C ALA A 63 4.70 -8.03 5.98
N GLN A 64 5.00 -8.63 4.82
CA GLN A 64 5.35 -7.87 3.62
C GLN A 64 4.18 -7.04 3.10
N GLN A 65 2.97 -7.60 3.11
CA GLN A 65 1.77 -6.84 2.75
C GLN A 65 1.60 -5.63 3.67
N GLY A 66 1.81 -5.83 4.97
CA GLY A 66 1.73 -4.75 5.94
C GLY A 66 2.75 -3.66 5.70
N ARG A 67 4.00 -4.03 5.38
CA ARG A 67 5.06 -3.06 5.06
C ARG A 67 4.70 -2.26 3.82
N GLY A 68 4.21 -2.94 2.79
CA GLY A 68 3.77 -2.27 1.57
C GLY A 68 2.65 -1.29 1.84
N TYR A 69 1.66 -1.71 2.60
CA TYR A 69 0.54 -0.86 2.96
C TYR A 69 1.00 0.39 3.71
N ARG A 70 1.83 0.21 4.71
CA ARG A 70 2.39 1.32 5.49
C ARG A 70 3.16 2.28 4.59
N ASP A 71 4.02 1.74 3.73
CA ASP A 71 4.83 2.56 2.83
C ASP A 71 3.97 3.30 1.82
N GLY A 72 2.92 2.66 1.30
CA GLY A 72 2.00 3.31 0.38
C GLY A 72 1.29 4.51 0.99
N ILE A 73 1.02 4.44 2.29
CA ILE A 73 0.43 5.56 3.02
C ILE A 73 1.49 6.62 3.38
N GLN A 74 2.64 6.19 3.90
CA GLN A 74 3.63 7.09 4.49
C GLN A 74 4.59 7.72 3.48
N LEU A 75 4.97 7.00 2.44
CA LEU A 75 5.91 7.53 1.45
C LEU A 75 5.37 8.79 0.79
N TRP A 76 4.06 8.89 0.70
CA TRP A 76 3.45 10.07 0.15
C TRP A 76 3.77 11.33 0.97
N PHE A 77 3.83 11.19 2.29
CA PHE A 77 4.20 12.30 3.16
C PHE A 77 5.69 12.63 3.09
N ALA A 78 6.52 11.65 2.78
CA ALA A 78 7.96 11.82 2.77
C ALA A 78 8.47 12.48 1.50
N LYS A 79 7.67 12.52 0.45
CA LYS A 79 8.04 13.16 -0.80
C LYS A 79 7.72 14.64 -0.76
N PRO A 80 8.70 15.50 -0.99
CA PRO A 80 8.48 16.92 -1.05
C PRO A 80 7.62 17.32 -2.24
#